data_5944b9e27e378c79a97ae5cfdf760703
#
_entry.id   5944b9e27e378c79a97ae5cfdf760703
#
_cell.length_a   1.000
_cell.length_b   1.000
_cell.length_c   1.000
_cell.angle_alpha   90.00
_cell.angle_beta   90.00
_cell.angle_gamma   90.00
#
_symmetry.space_group_name_H-M   'P 1'
#
loop_
_entity.id
_entity.type
_entity.pdbx_description
1 polymer ?
#
loop_
_entity_poly.entity_id
_entity_poly.type
_entity_poly.pdbx_seq_one_letter_code
_entity_poly.pdbx_strand_id
1 'polypeptide(L)'
;MSDLRLTLIFLLCAFSLAEKDRCGKDYGKCDSGNCCSRYGWCGKGDEYCGKGCQRDYGKCNSSSGEQPEPGTGEINAEWAGFRFSLGGVKQNFGKIPDGNSWVEYVNKFKKHFNSDVKPTVIVIVSQYVDDGVTLFGFPAPKGYSSSRYIQFDSKDRFESILNTFDSQKINVFLQVEPGNNDLVTLAEIVFTKYGHHSCVQGFGIDLEWWKQNGKNAGCKIDDEEAKKISTYVRKLNSLYKVFVKHWEVKYMPPTYRKGMIFVDDSQKFETLNDMKYDFKNSPKLILMSQFSSK
;
A
#
# COMPACT_ATOMS: atom_id res chain seq x y z
N MET A 1 -7.13 -21.94 44.76
CA MET A 1 -5.73 -21.97 44.24
C MET A 1 -5.51 -23.07 43.18
N SER A 2 -6.56 -23.54 42.50
CA SER A 2 -6.49 -24.64 41.51
C SER A 2 -6.74 -24.21 40.07
N ASP A 3 -7.19 -22.99 39.81
CA ASP A 3 -7.56 -22.56 38.45
C ASP A 3 -6.42 -21.88 37.66
N LEU A 4 -5.38 -21.42 38.36
CA LEU A 4 -4.25 -20.69 37.67
C LEU A 4 -3.30 -21.65 36.96
N ARG A 5 -3.22 -22.91 37.32
CA ARG A 5 -2.34 -23.92 36.69
C ARG A 5 -2.94 -24.49 35.39
N LEU A 6 -4.26 -24.55 35.27
CA LEU A 6 -4.92 -25.09 34.07
C LEU A 6 -4.87 -24.06 32.90
N THR A 7 -5.00 -22.80 33.22
CA THR A 7 -4.91 -21.70 32.19
C THR A 7 -3.51 -21.55 31.60
N LEU A 8 -2.45 -21.79 32.41
CA LEU A 8 -1.07 -21.70 31.95
C LEU A 8 -0.70 -22.86 31.00
N ILE A 9 -1.28 -24.07 31.23
CA ILE A 9 -1.02 -25.23 30.37
C ILE A 9 -1.71 -25.09 29.00
N PHE A 10 -2.88 -24.47 28.94
CA PHE A 10 -3.53 -24.18 27.65
C PHE A 10 -2.82 -23.08 26.85
N LEU A 11 -2.22 -22.08 27.49
CA LEU A 11 -1.44 -21.04 26.80
C LEU A 11 -0.13 -21.59 26.24
N LEU A 12 0.53 -22.51 26.93
CA LEU A 12 1.76 -23.16 26.46
C LEU A 12 1.51 -24.16 25.32
N CYS A 13 0.35 -24.84 25.27
CA CYS A 13 -0.02 -25.69 24.14
C CYS A 13 -0.41 -24.88 22.89
N ALA A 14 -0.99 -23.70 23.00
CA ALA A 14 -1.35 -22.86 21.85
C ALA A 14 -0.10 -22.27 21.14
N PHE A 15 0.97 -21.94 21.88
CA PHE A 15 2.24 -21.51 21.29
C PHE A 15 3.01 -22.65 20.61
N SER A 16 2.89 -23.88 21.07
CA SER A 16 3.57 -25.03 20.48
C SER A 16 2.97 -25.50 19.15
N LEU A 17 1.69 -25.18 18.85
CA LEU A 17 1.03 -25.60 17.61
C LEU A 17 1.30 -24.62 16.44
N ALA A 18 1.65 -23.38 16.71
CA ALA A 18 1.93 -22.39 15.68
C ALA A 18 3.33 -22.52 15.04
N GLU A 19 4.26 -23.22 15.70
CA GLU A 19 5.63 -23.44 15.18
C GLU A 19 5.79 -24.75 14.40
N LYS A 20 4.84 -25.67 14.47
CA LYS A 20 4.98 -27.05 13.96
C LYS A 20 5.09 -27.14 12.43
N ASP A 21 4.62 -26.12 11.71
CA ASP A 21 4.59 -26.11 10.26
C ASP A 21 5.59 -25.09 9.65
N ARG A 22 6.53 -24.59 10.44
CA ARG A 22 7.60 -23.70 9.98
C ARG A 22 8.80 -24.47 9.47
N CYS A 23 9.48 -23.90 8.47
CA CYS A 23 10.71 -24.46 7.91
C CYS A 23 11.67 -23.35 7.46
N GLY A 24 12.91 -23.72 7.14
CA GLY A 24 13.94 -22.78 6.72
C GLY A 24 15.11 -22.76 7.70
N LYS A 25 16.02 -21.81 7.52
CA LYS A 25 17.29 -21.74 8.26
C LYS A 25 17.11 -21.73 9.79
N ASP A 26 16.05 -21.09 10.28
CA ASP A 26 15.82 -20.91 11.71
C ASP A 26 14.86 -21.95 12.31
N TYR A 27 14.14 -22.71 11.47
CA TYR A 27 13.10 -23.66 11.88
C TYR A 27 13.38 -25.11 11.49
N GLY A 28 14.40 -25.36 10.66
CA GLY A 28 14.76 -26.71 10.21
C GLY A 28 13.95 -27.20 9.01
N LYS A 29 13.90 -28.53 8.84
CA LYS A 29 13.28 -29.18 7.67
C LYS A 29 11.82 -29.53 7.94
N CYS A 30 11.02 -29.53 6.89
CA CYS A 30 9.68 -30.07 6.92
C CYS A 30 9.69 -31.60 7.12
N ASP A 31 8.58 -32.12 7.68
CA ASP A 31 8.33 -33.55 7.76
C ASP A 31 8.39 -34.21 6.36
N SER A 32 8.74 -35.49 6.34
CA SER A 32 8.89 -36.26 5.10
C SER A 32 7.69 -36.12 4.17
N GLY A 33 7.97 -35.74 2.93
CA GLY A 33 6.97 -35.56 1.88
C GLY A 33 6.30 -34.18 1.81
N ASN A 34 6.68 -33.26 2.68
CA ASN A 34 6.27 -31.86 2.61
C ASN A 34 7.36 -31.00 1.97
N CYS A 35 6.93 -29.94 1.32
CA CYS A 35 7.77 -28.92 0.72
C CYS A 35 7.93 -27.75 1.69
N CYS A 36 9.09 -27.10 1.67
CA CYS A 36 9.26 -25.83 2.37
C CYS A 36 9.03 -24.69 1.38
N SER A 37 7.94 -23.97 1.56
CA SER A 37 7.68 -22.81 0.73
C SER A 37 8.76 -21.74 0.92
N ARG A 38 8.89 -20.82 -0.01
CA ARG A 38 9.77 -19.65 0.14
C ARG A 38 9.49 -18.82 1.39
N TYR A 39 8.27 -18.90 1.91
CA TYR A 39 7.83 -18.16 3.09
C TYR A 39 8.15 -18.88 4.41
N GLY A 40 8.84 -20.03 4.32
CA GLY A 40 9.21 -20.79 5.51
C GLY A 40 8.04 -21.56 6.14
N TRP A 41 7.13 -22.08 5.32
CA TRP A 41 6.00 -22.91 5.76
C TRP A 41 6.03 -24.27 5.06
N CYS A 42 5.77 -25.32 5.83
CA CYS A 42 5.66 -26.68 5.34
C CYS A 42 4.26 -26.95 4.76
N GLY A 43 4.20 -27.59 3.60
CA GLY A 43 2.94 -27.96 2.98
C GLY A 43 3.10 -28.77 1.69
N LYS A 44 1.98 -29.00 1.02
CA LYS A 44 1.87 -29.70 -0.26
C LYS A 44 1.14 -28.82 -1.26
N GLY A 45 1.36 -29.07 -2.56
CA GLY A 45 0.78 -28.25 -3.63
C GLY A 45 1.80 -27.26 -4.19
N ASP A 46 1.46 -26.63 -5.31
CA ASP A 46 2.39 -25.77 -6.05
C ASP A 46 2.80 -24.52 -5.26
N GLU A 47 1.97 -24.02 -4.35
CA GLU A 47 2.27 -22.91 -3.45
C GLU A 47 3.42 -23.21 -2.46
N TYR A 48 3.67 -24.50 -2.14
CA TYR A 48 4.77 -24.94 -1.28
C TYR A 48 5.92 -25.58 -2.06
N CYS A 49 5.59 -26.38 -3.08
CA CYS A 49 6.54 -27.24 -3.81
C CYS A 49 7.05 -26.63 -5.11
N GLY A 50 6.40 -25.58 -5.58
CA GLY A 50 6.67 -24.90 -6.85
C GLY A 50 7.86 -23.94 -6.77
N LYS A 51 7.77 -22.86 -7.53
CA LYS A 51 8.83 -21.86 -7.65
C LYS A 51 9.17 -21.22 -6.29
N GLY A 52 10.47 -21.22 -5.97
CA GLY A 52 10.97 -20.67 -4.71
C GLY A 52 10.95 -21.65 -3.52
N CYS A 53 10.54 -22.88 -3.73
CA CYS A 53 10.64 -23.94 -2.72
C CYS A 53 12.09 -24.11 -2.25
N GLN A 54 12.29 -24.13 -0.93
CA GLN A 54 13.59 -24.23 -0.27
C GLN A 54 14.03 -25.69 -0.20
N ARG A 55 14.85 -26.14 -1.16
CA ARG A 55 15.28 -27.56 -1.31
C ARG A 55 16.01 -28.13 -0.12
N ASP A 56 16.74 -27.30 0.61
CA ASP A 56 17.49 -27.71 1.79
C ASP A 56 16.57 -28.05 2.97
N TYR A 57 15.33 -27.60 2.92
CA TYR A 57 14.36 -27.68 4.02
C TYR A 57 13.07 -28.43 3.67
N GLY A 58 12.90 -28.88 2.43
CA GLY A 58 11.70 -29.62 1.99
C GLY A 58 11.86 -30.27 0.63
N LYS A 59 10.88 -31.11 0.23
CA LYS A 59 10.89 -31.86 -1.04
C LYS A 59 10.22 -30.99 -2.13
N CYS A 60 11.01 -30.31 -2.96
CA CYS A 60 10.52 -29.46 -4.04
C CYS A 60 10.23 -30.24 -5.33
N ASN A 61 9.33 -29.73 -6.18
CA ASN A 61 9.07 -30.30 -7.51
C ASN A 61 10.32 -30.17 -8.40
N SER A 62 10.55 -31.15 -9.27
CA SER A 62 11.74 -31.23 -10.14
C SER A 62 11.82 -30.09 -11.18
N SER A 63 10.71 -29.41 -11.43
CA SER A 63 10.60 -28.28 -12.38
C SER A 63 10.90 -26.91 -11.79
N SER A 64 11.24 -26.84 -10.49
CA SER A 64 11.67 -25.59 -9.86
C SER A 64 13.12 -25.27 -10.27
N GLY A 65 13.32 -24.97 -11.55
CA GLY A 65 14.61 -24.53 -12.06
C GLY A 65 15.02 -23.21 -11.46
N GLU A 66 16.34 -23.05 -11.34
CA GLU A 66 17.15 -21.88 -11.02
C GLU A 66 16.40 -20.70 -10.40
N GLN A 67 16.81 -20.33 -9.18
CA GLN A 67 16.53 -18.99 -8.68
C GLN A 67 16.95 -18.01 -9.78
N PRO A 68 16.08 -17.13 -10.24
CA PRO A 68 16.54 -15.99 -10.99
C PRO A 68 17.51 -15.25 -10.05
N GLU A 69 18.77 -15.16 -10.43
CA GLU A 69 19.70 -14.18 -9.87
C GLU A 69 18.92 -12.85 -9.73
N PRO A 70 19.09 -12.10 -8.62
CA PRO A 70 18.51 -10.77 -8.52
C PRO A 70 18.91 -10.05 -9.79
N GLY A 71 17.93 -9.77 -10.63
CA GLY A 71 18.21 -9.17 -11.93
C GLY A 71 19.04 -7.92 -11.74
N THR A 72 20.27 -7.94 -12.19
CA THR A 72 21.17 -6.78 -12.29
C THR A 72 20.71 -5.77 -13.34
N GLY A 73 19.50 -5.98 -13.90
CA GLY A 73 18.86 -5.06 -14.81
C GLY A 73 18.37 -3.83 -14.06
N GLU A 74 18.78 -2.67 -14.50
CA GLU A 74 18.30 -1.38 -14.02
C GLU A 74 16.77 -1.35 -14.08
N ILE A 75 16.12 -1.13 -12.90
CA ILE A 75 14.66 -1.02 -12.84
C ILE A 75 14.26 0.32 -13.44
N ASN A 76 13.73 0.26 -14.66
CA ASN A 76 13.23 1.45 -15.33
C ASN A 76 11.86 1.84 -14.76
N ALA A 77 11.87 2.82 -13.87
CA ALA A 77 10.68 3.35 -13.19
C ALA A 77 10.53 4.85 -13.48
N GLU A 78 9.28 5.32 -13.65
CA GLU A 78 9.00 6.76 -13.77
C GLU A 78 9.05 7.44 -12.40
N TRP A 79 8.62 6.74 -11.35
CA TRP A 79 8.54 7.24 -9.97
C TRP A 79 9.11 6.24 -8.97
N ALA A 80 9.80 6.74 -7.96
CA ALA A 80 10.28 5.93 -6.84
C ALA A 80 10.16 6.71 -5.53
N GLY A 81 9.75 6.01 -4.47
CA GLY A 81 9.61 6.59 -3.13
C GLY A 81 8.70 5.78 -2.21
N PHE A 82 7.99 6.47 -1.35
CA PHE A 82 7.24 5.85 -0.26
C PHE A 82 5.79 6.26 -0.24
N ARG A 83 4.97 5.40 0.35
CA ARG A 83 3.63 5.74 0.83
C ARG A 83 3.68 5.82 2.35
N PHE A 84 3.12 6.85 2.96
CA PHE A 84 3.05 6.92 4.40
C PHE A 84 1.71 7.41 4.94
N SER A 85 1.30 6.81 6.06
CA SER A 85 0.30 7.34 6.98
C SER A 85 0.98 7.81 8.25
N LEU A 86 0.41 8.81 8.92
CA LEU A 86 0.95 9.30 10.19
C LEU A 86 0.98 8.22 11.26
N GLY A 87 -0.05 7.37 11.31
CA GLY A 87 -0.15 6.26 12.26
C GLY A 87 0.92 5.21 12.03
N GLY A 88 1.05 4.69 10.80
CA GLY A 88 2.04 3.67 10.44
C GLY A 88 3.47 4.15 10.63
N VAL A 89 3.75 5.41 10.27
CA VAL A 89 5.08 6.01 10.47
C VAL A 89 5.42 6.13 11.95
N LYS A 90 4.49 6.62 12.78
CA LYS A 90 4.72 6.72 14.22
C LYS A 90 4.96 5.36 14.86
N GLN A 91 4.25 4.33 14.40
CA GLN A 91 4.43 2.95 14.88
C GLN A 91 5.82 2.41 14.54
N ASN A 92 6.32 2.65 13.32
CA ASN A 92 7.59 2.09 12.85
C ASN A 92 8.82 2.90 13.29
N PHE A 93 8.72 4.23 13.37
CA PHE A 93 9.84 5.13 13.69
C PHE A 93 9.78 5.72 15.10
N GLY A 94 8.73 5.41 15.88
CA GLY A 94 8.51 6.02 17.21
C GLY A 94 8.09 7.49 17.17
N LYS A 95 8.34 8.18 16.05
CA LYS A 95 7.98 9.59 15.81
C LYS A 95 7.65 9.78 14.33
N ILE A 96 6.99 10.89 14.02
CA ILE A 96 6.81 11.32 12.63
C ILE A 96 8.09 12.07 12.22
N PRO A 97 8.84 11.63 11.20
CA PRO A 97 10.00 12.34 10.68
C PRO A 97 9.60 13.73 10.16
N ASP A 98 10.51 14.66 10.26
CA ASP A 98 10.35 15.97 9.62
C ASP A 98 10.52 15.89 8.09
N GLY A 99 10.21 16.99 7.39
CA GLY A 99 10.30 17.04 5.94
C GLY A 99 11.68 16.71 5.39
N ASN A 100 12.75 17.17 6.04
CA ASN A 100 14.14 16.92 5.60
C ASN A 100 14.51 15.44 5.74
N SER A 101 14.14 14.82 6.85
CA SER A 101 14.31 13.37 7.04
C SER A 101 13.60 12.55 5.93
N TRP A 102 12.38 12.95 5.56
CA TRP A 102 11.67 12.34 4.45
C TRP A 102 12.40 12.51 3.12
N VAL A 103 12.93 13.68 2.83
CA VAL A 103 13.74 13.95 1.62
C VAL A 103 14.96 13.02 1.56
N GLU A 104 15.66 12.83 2.68
CA GLU A 104 16.78 11.89 2.75
C GLU A 104 16.36 10.46 2.42
N TYR A 105 15.26 9.98 3.00
CA TYR A 105 14.75 8.62 2.74
C TYR A 105 14.37 8.43 1.28
N VAL A 106 13.65 9.38 0.69
CA VAL A 106 13.27 9.32 -0.74
C VAL A 106 14.52 9.31 -1.63
N ASN A 107 15.51 10.16 -1.34
CA ASN A 107 16.74 10.23 -2.11
C ASN A 107 17.61 8.98 -1.96
N LYS A 108 17.65 8.37 -0.78
CA LYS A 108 18.31 7.07 -0.59
C LYS A 108 17.64 5.98 -1.41
N PHE A 109 16.30 5.93 -1.38
CA PHE A 109 15.54 4.94 -2.13
C PHE A 109 15.68 5.12 -3.66
N LYS A 110 15.64 6.35 -4.15
CA LYS A 110 15.81 6.70 -5.56
C LYS A 110 17.09 6.10 -6.17
N LYS A 111 18.19 5.99 -5.41
CA LYS A 111 19.49 5.49 -5.88
C LYS A 111 19.45 4.03 -6.40
N HIS A 112 18.41 3.29 -6.08
CA HIS A 112 18.21 1.91 -6.54
C HIS A 112 17.49 1.80 -7.89
N PHE A 113 17.20 2.93 -8.54
CA PHE A 113 16.46 3.01 -9.80
C PHE A 113 17.25 3.78 -10.84
N ASN A 114 16.75 3.81 -12.08
CA ASN A 114 17.34 4.59 -13.18
C ASN A 114 17.49 6.08 -12.84
N SER A 115 18.43 6.75 -13.47
CA SER A 115 18.78 8.17 -13.21
C SER A 115 17.60 9.12 -13.36
N ASP A 116 16.70 8.84 -14.29
CA ASP A 116 15.56 9.71 -14.65
C ASP A 116 14.33 9.51 -13.75
N VAL A 117 14.40 8.57 -12.81
CA VAL A 117 13.30 8.31 -11.88
C VAL A 117 13.00 9.56 -11.05
N LYS A 118 11.72 9.92 -10.96
CA LYS A 118 11.26 11.07 -10.19
C LYS A 118 11.00 10.66 -8.74
N PRO A 119 11.60 11.35 -7.76
CA PRO A 119 11.31 11.12 -6.36
C PRO A 119 9.84 11.42 -6.10
N THR A 120 9.10 10.46 -5.55
CA THR A 120 7.65 10.55 -5.41
C THR A 120 7.19 9.97 -4.09
N VAL A 121 6.27 10.66 -3.42
CA VAL A 121 5.69 10.22 -2.14
C VAL A 121 4.17 10.17 -2.27
N ILE A 122 3.56 9.14 -1.70
CA ILE A 122 2.12 9.10 -1.47
C ILE A 122 1.88 9.45 -0.02
N VAL A 123 1.17 10.55 0.21
CA VAL A 123 0.81 11.05 1.54
C VAL A 123 -0.65 10.74 1.80
N ILE A 124 -0.93 9.94 2.82
CA ILE A 124 -2.29 9.65 3.26
C ILE A 124 -2.77 10.82 4.13
N VAL A 125 -3.65 11.64 3.57
CA VAL A 125 -4.13 12.89 4.21
C VAL A 125 -5.42 12.70 5.00
N SER A 126 -6.05 11.54 4.89
CA SER A 126 -7.20 11.17 5.73
C SER A 126 -7.13 9.71 6.14
N GLN A 127 -7.78 9.38 7.24
CA GLN A 127 -7.90 8.02 7.76
C GLN A 127 -9.37 7.62 7.84
N TYR A 128 -9.64 6.36 7.50
CA TYR A 128 -10.90 5.72 7.84
C TYR A 128 -10.98 5.56 9.35
N VAL A 129 -12.09 5.99 9.94
CA VAL A 129 -12.45 5.70 11.32
C VAL A 129 -13.79 4.98 11.34
N ASP A 130 -14.20 4.50 12.48
CA ASP A 130 -15.40 3.69 12.62
C ASP A 130 -16.62 4.25 11.88
N ASP A 131 -17.54 3.37 11.47
CA ASP A 131 -18.82 3.69 10.82
C ASP A 131 -18.71 4.40 9.45
N GLY A 132 -17.58 4.25 8.76
CA GLY A 132 -17.41 4.79 7.42
C GLY A 132 -17.06 6.29 7.39
N VAL A 133 -16.55 6.82 8.48
CA VAL A 133 -16.12 8.21 8.57
C VAL A 133 -14.71 8.37 8.00
N THR A 134 -14.50 9.42 7.23
CA THR A 134 -13.19 9.92 6.78
C THR A 134 -12.74 11.05 7.70
N LEU A 135 -11.66 10.86 8.45
CA LEU A 135 -11.03 11.90 9.28
C LEU A 135 -9.84 12.49 8.54
N PHE A 136 -9.94 13.74 8.13
CA PHE A 136 -8.83 14.48 7.54
C PHE A 136 -7.84 14.95 8.62
N GLY A 137 -6.54 14.77 8.39
CA GLY A 137 -5.47 15.20 9.28
C GLY A 137 -5.13 16.69 9.19
N PHE A 138 -6.13 17.53 8.90
CA PHE A 138 -6.03 18.99 8.78
C PHE A 138 -7.37 19.67 9.12
N PRO A 139 -7.36 20.98 9.46
CA PRO A 139 -8.57 21.75 9.71
C PRO A 139 -9.43 21.90 8.46
N ALA A 140 -10.75 21.99 8.65
CA ALA A 140 -11.68 22.18 7.55
C ALA A 140 -11.30 23.37 6.66
N PRO A 141 -11.14 23.17 5.35
CA PRO A 141 -10.90 24.28 4.43
C PRO A 141 -12.11 25.22 4.36
N LYS A 142 -11.90 26.44 3.86
CA LYS A 142 -12.99 27.41 3.70
C LYS A 142 -14.12 26.80 2.85
N GLY A 143 -15.34 26.87 3.34
CA GLY A 143 -16.54 26.35 2.68
C GLY A 143 -16.89 24.91 3.06
N TYR A 144 -16.09 24.26 3.89
CA TYR A 144 -16.34 22.90 4.36
C TYR A 144 -16.50 22.85 5.89
N SER A 145 -17.22 21.87 6.37
CA SER A 145 -17.41 21.57 7.79
C SER A 145 -17.57 20.08 8.00
N SER A 146 -17.44 19.63 9.23
CA SER A 146 -17.72 18.23 9.59
C SER A 146 -19.17 17.87 9.27
N SER A 147 -19.35 16.62 8.82
CA SER A 147 -20.64 16.04 8.50
C SER A 147 -20.72 14.61 9.07
N ARG A 148 -21.78 13.86 8.72
CA ARG A 148 -21.95 12.48 9.21
C ARG A 148 -20.74 11.59 8.91
N TYR A 149 -20.12 11.71 7.73
CA TYR A 149 -19.02 10.84 7.29
C TYR A 149 -17.71 11.58 7.03
N ILE A 150 -17.65 12.90 7.35
CA ILE A 150 -16.45 13.73 7.17
C ILE A 150 -16.13 14.42 8.49
N GLN A 151 -14.90 14.25 8.95
CA GLN A 151 -14.36 14.94 10.11
C GLN A 151 -12.99 15.55 9.79
N PHE A 152 -12.61 16.57 10.56
CA PHE A 152 -11.35 17.28 10.39
C PHE A 152 -10.59 17.36 11.72
N ASP A 153 -9.28 17.24 11.65
CA ASP A 153 -8.39 17.53 12.78
C ASP A 153 -8.35 19.04 13.04
N SER A 154 -8.05 19.44 14.24
CA SER A 154 -7.81 20.83 14.60
C SER A 154 -6.45 21.37 14.16
N LYS A 155 -5.49 20.47 13.86
CA LYS A 155 -4.11 20.79 13.46
C LYS A 155 -3.83 20.31 12.05
N ASP A 156 -3.15 21.16 11.27
CA ASP A 156 -2.59 20.73 9.99
C ASP A 156 -1.31 19.93 10.23
N ARG A 157 -1.31 18.69 9.76
CA ARG A 157 -0.20 17.76 9.94
C ARG A 157 0.71 17.64 8.72
N PHE A 158 0.34 18.25 7.59
CA PHE A 158 0.99 18.02 6.30
C PHE A 158 1.59 19.27 5.68
N GLU A 159 1.09 20.45 5.97
CA GLU A 159 1.51 21.72 5.37
C GLU A 159 3.05 21.90 5.40
N SER A 160 3.67 21.69 6.57
CA SER A 160 5.13 21.83 6.73
C SER A 160 5.91 20.82 5.87
N ILE A 161 5.40 19.59 5.76
CA ILE A 161 6.03 18.54 4.97
C ILE A 161 5.89 18.85 3.47
N LEU A 162 4.71 19.28 3.04
CA LEU A 162 4.44 19.66 1.64
C LEU A 162 5.28 20.86 1.19
N ASN A 163 5.44 21.87 2.05
CA ASN A 163 6.36 23.00 1.80
C ASN A 163 7.81 22.53 1.57
N THR A 164 8.25 21.54 2.35
CA THR A 164 9.58 20.94 2.13
C THR A 164 9.63 20.20 0.80
N PHE A 165 8.60 19.43 0.45
CA PHE A 165 8.56 18.70 -0.82
C PHE A 165 8.50 19.62 -2.03
N ASP A 166 7.80 20.77 -1.94
CA ASP A 166 7.85 21.83 -2.97
C ASP A 166 9.29 22.30 -3.22
N SER A 167 9.98 22.69 -2.16
CA SER A 167 11.34 23.23 -2.25
C SER A 167 12.35 22.19 -2.78
N GLN A 168 12.14 20.92 -2.48
CA GLN A 168 13.01 19.80 -2.85
C GLN A 168 12.57 19.07 -4.13
N LYS A 169 11.51 19.54 -4.80
CA LYS A 169 10.97 18.97 -6.05
C LYS A 169 10.63 17.49 -5.94
N ILE A 170 10.05 17.11 -4.81
CA ILE A 170 9.55 15.75 -4.58
C ILE A 170 8.08 15.72 -4.99
N ASN A 171 7.72 14.83 -5.91
CA ASN A 171 6.35 14.67 -6.34
C ASN A 171 5.48 14.07 -5.22
N VAL A 172 4.24 14.53 -5.11
CA VAL A 172 3.30 14.07 -4.09
C VAL A 172 1.97 13.65 -4.72
N PHE A 173 1.51 12.47 -4.38
CA PHE A 173 0.11 12.10 -4.53
C PHE A 173 -0.59 12.17 -3.17
N LEU A 174 -1.73 12.86 -3.12
CA LEU A 174 -2.52 13.01 -1.90
C LEU A 174 -3.58 11.90 -1.86
N GLN A 175 -3.43 10.95 -0.94
CA GLN A 175 -4.32 9.79 -0.82
C GLN A 175 -5.35 9.99 0.29
N VAL A 176 -6.56 9.51 0.04
CA VAL A 176 -7.62 9.41 1.04
C VAL A 176 -8.03 7.96 1.30
N GLU A 177 -8.48 7.69 2.51
CA GLU A 177 -9.27 6.54 2.90
C GLU A 177 -10.75 6.98 2.92
N PRO A 178 -11.54 6.61 1.89
CA PRO A 178 -12.75 7.38 1.55
C PRO A 178 -13.95 7.18 2.48
N GLY A 179 -14.01 6.11 3.27
CA GLY A 179 -15.22 5.83 4.07
C GLY A 179 -16.47 5.74 3.20
N ASN A 180 -17.58 6.27 3.70
CA ASN A 180 -18.87 6.27 3.00
C ASN A 180 -19.13 7.55 2.18
N ASN A 181 -18.07 8.17 1.67
CA ASN A 181 -18.15 9.45 0.98
C ASN A 181 -18.13 9.34 -0.54
N ASP A 182 -18.62 10.39 -1.21
CA ASP A 182 -18.44 10.62 -2.65
C ASP A 182 -16.97 10.99 -2.92
N LEU A 183 -16.38 10.36 -3.94
CA LEU A 183 -14.95 10.54 -4.24
C LEU A 183 -14.62 11.95 -4.76
N VAL A 184 -15.52 12.58 -5.48
CA VAL A 184 -15.32 13.96 -5.98
C VAL A 184 -15.34 14.94 -4.81
N THR A 185 -16.25 14.79 -3.87
CA THR A 185 -16.30 15.62 -2.66
C THR A 185 -14.99 15.54 -1.86
N LEU A 186 -14.43 14.34 -1.71
CA LEU A 186 -13.14 14.18 -1.03
C LEU A 186 -11.99 14.85 -1.80
N ALA A 187 -11.98 14.72 -3.12
CA ALA A 187 -10.99 15.39 -3.96
C ALA A 187 -11.12 16.93 -3.87
N GLU A 188 -12.35 17.47 -3.88
CA GLU A 188 -12.59 18.89 -3.70
C GLU A 188 -11.99 19.41 -2.39
N ILE A 189 -12.23 18.73 -1.28
CA ILE A 189 -11.70 19.09 0.04
C ILE A 189 -10.16 19.09 0.00
N VAL A 190 -9.55 18.01 -0.51
CA VAL A 190 -8.09 17.86 -0.57
C VAL A 190 -7.43 18.93 -1.44
N PHE A 191 -7.97 19.19 -2.64
CA PHE A 191 -7.40 20.19 -3.54
C PHE A 191 -7.70 21.63 -3.11
N THR A 192 -8.83 21.89 -2.43
CA THR A 192 -9.07 23.19 -1.80
C THR A 192 -8.03 23.49 -0.73
N LYS A 193 -7.60 22.45 -0.02
CA LYS A 193 -6.59 22.60 1.05
C LYS A 193 -5.16 22.65 0.50
N TYR A 194 -4.79 21.73 -0.39
CA TYR A 194 -3.39 21.51 -0.79
C TYR A 194 -3.10 21.65 -2.30
N GLY A 195 -4.09 21.98 -3.11
CA GLY A 195 -3.90 22.13 -4.56
C GLY A 195 -2.97 23.28 -4.97
N HIS A 196 -2.60 24.16 -4.04
CA HIS A 196 -1.65 25.25 -4.25
C HIS A 196 -0.18 24.79 -4.21
N HIS A 197 0.12 23.61 -3.69
CA HIS A 197 1.48 23.06 -3.66
C HIS A 197 1.94 22.58 -5.04
N SER A 198 3.10 23.04 -5.47
CA SER A 198 3.68 22.68 -6.76
C SER A 198 4.12 21.22 -6.84
N CYS A 199 4.39 20.60 -5.71
CA CYS A 199 4.76 19.19 -5.62
C CYS A 199 3.58 18.24 -5.91
N VAL A 200 2.33 18.69 -5.78
CA VAL A 200 1.14 17.85 -5.95
C VAL A 200 0.98 17.42 -7.41
N GLN A 201 0.91 16.10 -7.62
CA GLN A 201 0.79 15.47 -8.93
C GLN A 201 -0.56 14.79 -9.16
N GLY A 202 -1.39 14.68 -8.13
CA GLY A 202 -2.69 14.04 -8.28
C GLY A 202 -3.31 13.54 -6.98
N PHE A 203 -4.33 12.73 -7.14
CA PHE A 203 -5.22 12.24 -6.10
C PHE A 203 -5.21 10.72 -6.02
N GLY A 204 -5.25 10.19 -4.82
CA GLY A 204 -5.23 8.76 -4.55
C GLY A 204 -6.43 8.28 -3.74
N ILE A 205 -6.93 7.11 -4.08
CA ILE A 205 -8.11 6.50 -3.48
C ILE A 205 -7.74 5.10 -2.99
N ASP A 206 -7.86 4.88 -1.69
CA ASP A 206 -7.73 3.56 -1.10
C ASP A 206 -9.08 2.84 -1.10
N LEU A 207 -9.30 1.99 -2.09
CA LEU A 207 -10.58 1.28 -2.28
C LEU A 207 -10.89 0.31 -1.15
N GLU A 208 -9.89 -0.15 -0.42
CA GLU A 208 -10.06 -1.03 0.74
C GLU A 208 -10.94 -0.40 1.83
N TRP A 209 -10.89 0.93 1.91
CA TRP A 209 -11.62 1.72 2.89
C TRP A 209 -12.87 2.41 2.31
N TRP A 210 -13.24 2.11 1.06
CA TRP A 210 -14.39 2.74 0.44
C TRP A 210 -15.66 1.90 0.60
N LYS A 211 -16.70 2.45 1.25
CA LYS A 211 -18.02 1.81 1.44
C LYS A 211 -17.90 0.36 1.94
N GLN A 212 -17.12 0.13 2.97
CA GLN A 212 -16.80 -1.22 3.47
C GLN A 212 -18.04 -2.04 3.85
N ASN A 213 -19.12 -1.44 4.34
CA ASN A 213 -20.39 -2.11 4.67
C ASN A 213 -20.21 -3.42 5.45
N GLY A 214 -19.31 -3.45 6.45
CA GLY A 214 -18.95 -4.64 7.22
C GLY A 214 -18.10 -5.68 6.48
N LYS A 215 -17.58 -5.38 5.30
CA LYS A 215 -16.64 -6.21 4.55
C LYS A 215 -15.25 -5.58 4.61
N ASN A 216 -14.25 -6.34 5.05
CA ASN A 216 -12.87 -5.85 5.20
C ASN A 216 -12.13 -5.55 3.88
N ALA A 217 -12.81 -5.53 2.75
CA ALA A 217 -12.21 -5.36 1.42
C ALA A 217 -12.70 -4.13 0.65
N GLY A 218 -13.50 -3.28 1.26
CA GLY A 218 -14.03 -2.10 0.60
C GLY A 218 -14.98 -2.40 -0.57
N CYS A 219 -15.08 -1.46 -1.49
CA CYS A 219 -15.99 -1.54 -2.63
C CYS A 219 -15.23 -1.45 -3.96
N LYS A 220 -15.69 -2.22 -4.94
CA LYS A 220 -15.20 -2.15 -6.30
C LYS A 220 -15.61 -0.81 -6.92
N ILE A 221 -14.66 -0.13 -7.59
CA ILE A 221 -14.97 1.04 -8.40
C ILE A 221 -15.35 0.62 -9.83
N ASP A 222 -16.42 1.16 -10.35
CA ASP A 222 -16.83 0.96 -11.75
C ASP A 222 -16.22 2.00 -12.69
N ASP A 223 -16.44 1.82 -14.00
CA ASP A 223 -15.88 2.71 -15.02
C ASP A 223 -16.51 4.12 -15.00
N GLU A 224 -17.77 4.25 -14.57
CA GLU A 224 -18.47 5.52 -14.50
C GLU A 224 -17.89 6.37 -13.36
N GLU A 225 -17.76 5.82 -12.18
CA GLU A 225 -17.19 6.51 -11.02
C GLU A 225 -15.70 6.83 -11.26
N ALA A 226 -14.93 5.91 -11.85
CA ALA A 226 -13.54 6.13 -12.23
C ALA A 226 -13.39 7.27 -13.24
N LYS A 227 -14.28 7.34 -14.24
CA LYS A 227 -14.33 8.42 -15.22
C LYS A 227 -14.71 9.76 -14.56
N LYS A 228 -15.72 9.74 -13.69
CA LYS A 228 -16.20 10.93 -12.96
C LYS A 228 -15.07 11.58 -12.16
N ILE A 229 -14.41 10.83 -11.30
CA ILE A 229 -13.32 11.35 -10.46
C ILE A 229 -12.10 11.76 -11.29
N SER A 230 -11.71 10.97 -12.29
CA SER A 230 -10.57 11.29 -13.16
C SER A 230 -10.84 12.55 -13.99
N THR A 231 -12.05 12.75 -14.46
CA THR A 231 -12.44 13.96 -15.21
C THR A 231 -12.42 15.19 -14.31
N TYR A 232 -12.94 15.08 -13.09
CA TYR A 232 -12.92 16.16 -12.12
C TYR A 232 -11.48 16.59 -11.80
N VAL A 233 -10.62 15.66 -11.40
CA VAL A 233 -9.23 15.95 -11.02
C VAL A 233 -8.45 16.59 -12.18
N ARG A 234 -8.64 16.10 -13.41
CA ARG A 234 -7.99 16.67 -14.60
C ARG A 234 -8.55 18.01 -15.04
N LYS A 235 -9.77 18.37 -14.63
CA LYS A 235 -10.31 19.72 -14.83
C LYS A 235 -9.60 20.76 -13.95
N LEU A 236 -9.14 20.36 -12.76
CA LEU A 236 -8.34 21.23 -11.88
C LEU A 236 -6.93 21.47 -12.47
N ASN A 237 -6.30 20.43 -12.95
CA ASN A 237 -5.03 20.48 -13.66
C ASN A 237 -4.94 19.31 -14.63
N SER A 238 -4.75 19.58 -15.92
CA SER A 238 -4.71 18.55 -16.97
C SER A 238 -3.58 17.52 -16.80
N LEU A 239 -2.54 17.86 -16.05
CA LEU A 239 -1.40 16.99 -15.74
C LEU A 239 -1.66 16.07 -14.54
N TYR A 240 -2.63 16.40 -13.70
CA TYR A 240 -2.96 15.58 -12.53
C TYR A 240 -3.45 14.19 -12.93
N LYS A 241 -3.06 13.22 -12.12
CA LYS A 241 -3.45 11.83 -12.28
C LYS A 241 -4.27 11.36 -11.08
N VAL A 242 -5.07 10.34 -11.28
CA VAL A 242 -5.78 9.65 -10.21
C VAL A 242 -5.22 8.25 -10.09
N PHE A 243 -4.92 7.81 -8.87
CA PHE A 243 -4.67 6.41 -8.63
C PHE A 243 -5.78 5.78 -7.77
N VAL A 244 -5.98 4.49 -7.99
CA VAL A 244 -6.79 3.62 -7.15
C VAL A 244 -5.93 2.50 -6.60
N LYS A 245 -6.06 2.20 -5.31
CA LYS A 245 -5.26 1.21 -4.59
C LYS A 245 -6.14 0.08 -4.09
N HIS A 246 -5.70 -1.15 -4.34
CA HIS A 246 -6.26 -2.36 -3.76
C HIS A 246 -5.32 -3.55 -3.98
N TRP A 247 -5.32 -4.55 -3.08
CA TRP A 247 -4.52 -5.78 -3.26
C TRP A 247 -5.10 -6.78 -4.28
N GLU A 248 -6.30 -6.52 -4.82
CA GLU A 248 -6.91 -7.36 -5.85
C GLU A 248 -7.36 -6.53 -7.05
N VAL A 249 -6.88 -6.88 -8.23
CA VAL A 249 -7.20 -6.18 -9.49
C VAL A 249 -8.70 -6.15 -9.82
N LYS A 250 -9.49 -7.11 -9.32
CA LYS A 250 -10.94 -7.15 -9.54
C LYS A 250 -11.70 -5.96 -8.94
N TYR A 251 -11.09 -5.21 -8.01
CA TYR A 251 -11.66 -3.98 -7.44
C TYR A 251 -11.38 -2.74 -8.28
N MET A 252 -10.43 -2.83 -9.22
CA MET A 252 -10.09 -1.76 -10.15
C MET A 252 -11.18 -1.56 -11.21
N PRO A 253 -11.24 -0.39 -11.90
CA PRO A 253 -12.20 -0.19 -12.99
C PRO A 253 -12.01 -1.26 -14.06
N PRO A 254 -13.09 -1.90 -14.57
CA PRO A 254 -12.94 -3.02 -15.49
C PRO A 254 -12.34 -2.62 -16.84
N THR A 255 -12.69 -1.45 -17.40
CA THR A 255 -12.19 -1.02 -18.72
C THR A 255 -11.65 0.40 -18.77
N TYR A 256 -12.09 1.30 -17.89
CA TYR A 256 -11.61 2.68 -17.88
C TYR A 256 -10.15 2.77 -17.44
N ARG A 257 -9.28 3.31 -18.29
CA ARG A 257 -7.83 3.40 -18.06
C ARG A 257 -7.26 4.82 -18.17
N LYS A 258 -8.04 5.73 -18.79
CA LYS A 258 -7.56 7.07 -19.16
C LYS A 258 -7.24 7.94 -17.94
N GLY A 259 -5.96 8.23 -17.75
CA GLY A 259 -5.49 9.06 -16.64
C GLY A 259 -5.47 8.36 -15.28
N MET A 260 -5.72 7.03 -15.25
CA MET A 260 -5.70 6.23 -14.03
C MET A 260 -4.33 5.57 -13.84
N ILE A 261 -3.98 5.37 -12.58
CA ILE A 261 -2.84 4.58 -12.13
C ILE A 261 -3.42 3.51 -11.18
N PHE A 262 -2.96 2.29 -11.32
CA PHE A 262 -3.34 1.21 -10.40
C PHE A 262 -2.18 0.96 -9.44
N VAL A 263 -2.51 0.93 -8.15
CA VAL A 263 -1.56 0.68 -7.08
C VAL A 263 -1.91 -0.65 -6.43
N ASP A 264 -0.98 -1.58 -6.52
CA ASP A 264 -1.04 -2.85 -5.82
C ASP A 264 -0.16 -2.78 -4.56
N ASP A 265 -0.71 -3.15 -3.43
CA ASP A 265 0.03 -3.32 -2.17
C ASP A 265 -0.05 -4.75 -1.64
N SER A 266 -0.49 -5.70 -2.47
CA SER A 266 -0.45 -7.11 -2.13
C SER A 266 1.01 -7.57 -1.97
N GLN A 267 1.23 -8.50 -1.07
CA GLN A 267 2.53 -9.15 -0.90
C GLN A 267 2.56 -10.55 -1.57
N LYS A 268 1.62 -10.81 -2.49
CA LYS A 268 1.45 -12.13 -3.11
C LYS A 268 2.34 -12.36 -4.33
N PHE A 269 2.88 -11.30 -4.91
CA PHE A 269 3.73 -11.41 -6.10
C PHE A 269 5.20 -11.58 -5.72
N GLU A 270 5.86 -12.50 -6.40
CA GLU A 270 7.27 -12.78 -6.19
C GLU A 270 8.16 -11.96 -7.07
N THR A 271 7.69 -11.71 -8.26
CA THR A 271 8.44 -10.99 -9.28
C THR A 271 7.60 -9.87 -9.85
N LEU A 272 8.29 -8.87 -10.39
CA LEU A 272 7.67 -7.81 -11.15
C LEU A 272 6.87 -8.35 -12.36
N ASN A 273 7.28 -9.49 -12.91
CA ASN A 273 6.57 -10.11 -14.03
C ASN A 273 5.24 -10.74 -13.61
N ASP A 274 5.17 -11.36 -12.43
CA ASP A 274 3.91 -11.91 -11.89
C ASP A 274 2.91 -10.78 -11.68
N MET A 275 3.35 -9.68 -11.11
CA MET A 275 2.52 -8.50 -10.92
C MET A 275 2.09 -7.88 -12.26
N LYS A 276 3.01 -7.75 -13.23
CA LYS A 276 2.65 -7.27 -14.57
C LYS A 276 1.64 -8.17 -15.26
N TYR A 277 1.68 -9.48 -15.02
CA TYR A 277 0.71 -10.41 -15.58
C TYR A 277 -0.69 -10.20 -15.01
N ASP A 278 -0.83 -10.07 -13.69
CA ASP A 278 -2.11 -9.78 -13.04
C ASP A 278 -2.68 -8.41 -13.47
N PHE A 279 -1.81 -7.43 -13.61
CA PHE A 279 -2.16 -6.06 -14.00
C PHE A 279 -1.90 -5.76 -15.49
N LYS A 280 -1.84 -6.79 -16.34
CA LYS A 280 -1.50 -6.64 -17.78
C LYS A 280 -2.36 -5.64 -18.56
N ASN A 281 -3.57 -5.38 -18.10
CA ASN A 281 -4.48 -4.40 -18.66
C ASN A 281 -4.43 -3.03 -17.98
N SER A 282 -3.51 -2.84 -17.03
CA SER A 282 -3.34 -1.57 -16.32
C SER A 282 -2.56 -0.58 -17.16
N PRO A 283 -2.96 0.70 -17.21
CA PRO A 283 -2.26 1.71 -18.02
C PRO A 283 -0.90 2.09 -17.44
N LYS A 284 -0.79 2.07 -16.14
CA LYS A 284 0.44 2.27 -15.35
C LYS A 284 0.30 1.55 -14.02
N LEU A 285 1.35 0.90 -13.59
CA LEU A 285 1.43 0.19 -12.35
C LEU A 285 2.47 0.86 -11.44
N ILE A 286 2.10 1.08 -10.18
CA ILE A 286 3.03 1.50 -9.14
C ILE A 286 3.21 0.33 -8.18
N LEU A 287 4.45 -0.11 -8.04
CA LEU A 287 4.85 -1.04 -7.01
C LEU A 287 5.02 -0.25 -5.71
N MET A 288 4.36 -0.71 -4.65
CA MET A 288 4.53 -0.12 -3.34
C MET A 288 5.09 -1.17 -2.38
N SER A 289 6.28 -0.93 -1.84
CA SER A 289 6.67 -1.62 -0.63
C SER A 289 6.02 -0.89 0.57
N GLN A 290 5.20 -1.59 1.33
CA GLN A 290 4.82 -1.13 2.64
C GLN A 290 5.98 -1.44 3.60
N PHE A 291 6.38 -0.47 4.42
CA PHE A 291 7.13 -0.78 5.62
C PHE A 291 6.19 -1.49 6.58
N SER A 292 6.06 -2.81 6.45
CA SER A 292 5.51 -3.62 7.53
C SER A 292 6.64 -3.98 8.45
N SER A 293 6.55 -3.59 9.71
CA SER A 293 7.33 -4.18 10.78
C SER A 293 7.02 -5.68 10.82
N LYS A 294 7.93 -6.52 10.37
CA LYS A 294 8.06 -7.86 10.94
C LYS A 294 9.08 -7.80 12.05
#